data_11606f966ba2d2b29225ea34d9c4f674
#
_entry.id   11606f966ba2d2b29225ea34d9c4f674
#
_cell.length_a   1.000
_cell.length_b   1.000
_cell.length_c   1.000
_cell.angle_alpha   90.00
_cell.angle_beta   90.00
_cell.angle_gamma   90.00
#
_symmetry.space_group_name_H-M   'P 1'
#
loop_
_entity.id
_entity.type
_entity.pdbx_description
1 polymer ?
#
loop_
_entity_poly.entity_id
_entity_poly.type
_entity_poly.pdbx_seq_one_letter_code
_entity_poly.pdbx_strand_id
1 'polypeptide(L)'
;MGSPLGPTLANLFLVYHEDKWLQNCPLQFRPRYYRRYVDDIFLMFNSKDNVKKFLQYLNSRHPNIKFTCEEEKDNNISFLDISITRLNNKLTTSLYRKKTFSGVYMNYNSFLPVKYKKGLIHTLLFRAYNICADYQTLHQEIEFLKSIWQGNSFLLFFIDSCIKKFLDKLFIPSRPSNNISDKREIFICLEYLGKISLQSKKQLVEIFRTCQKNVKLDVVFRDRKSVV
;
A
#
# COMPACT_ATOMS: atom_id res chain seq x y z
N MET A 1 -8.57 -8.93 18.73
CA MET A 1 -8.77 -9.75 17.52
C MET A 1 -7.91 -11.00 17.66
N GLY A 2 -8.53 -12.16 17.90
CA GLY A 2 -7.78 -13.37 18.29
C GLY A 2 -7.87 -14.55 17.32
N SER A 3 -8.87 -14.61 16.45
CA SER A 3 -9.03 -15.76 15.56
C SER A 3 -8.54 -15.47 14.14
N PRO A 4 -7.69 -16.32 13.56
CA PRO A 4 -7.29 -16.20 12.14
C PRO A 4 -8.48 -16.32 11.17
N LEU A 5 -9.55 -16.99 11.58
CA LEU A 5 -10.78 -17.17 10.79
C LEU A 5 -11.73 -15.96 10.86
N GLY A 6 -11.57 -15.09 11.84
CA GLY A 6 -12.47 -13.95 12.07
C GLY A 6 -12.69 -13.08 10.83
N PRO A 7 -11.64 -12.56 10.17
CA PRO A 7 -11.81 -11.74 8.98
C PRO A 7 -12.49 -12.46 7.82
N THR A 8 -12.20 -13.75 7.63
CA THR A 8 -12.79 -14.57 6.56
C THR A 8 -14.28 -14.79 6.80
N LEU A 9 -14.66 -15.15 8.03
CA LEU A 9 -16.07 -15.36 8.38
C LEU A 9 -16.86 -14.06 8.32
N ALA A 10 -16.31 -12.94 8.79
CA ALA A 10 -16.94 -11.63 8.68
C ALA A 10 -17.16 -11.23 7.23
N ASN A 11 -16.18 -11.48 6.35
CA ASN A 11 -16.30 -11.21 4.94
C ASN A 11 -17.39 -12.07 4.27
N LEU A 12 -17.43 -13.37 4.54
CA LEU A 12 -18.46 -14.27 4.01
C LEU A 12 -19.87 -13.85 4.48
N PHE A 13 -20.00 -13.51 5.76
CA PHE A 13 -21.26 -13.02 6.32
C PHE A 13 -21.74 -11.77 5.58
N LEU A 14 -20.86 -10.78 5.39
CA LEU A 14 -21.23 -9.55 4.69
C LEU A 14 -21.57 -9.79 3.22
N VAL A 15 -20.78 -10.59 2.48
CA VAL A 15 -21.07 -10.92 1.08
C VAL A 15 -22.46 -11.53 0.92
N TYR A 16 -22.80 -12.50 1.77
CA TYR A 16 -24.12 -13.15 1.74
C TYR A 16 -25.27 -12.15 1.93
N HIS A 17 -25.12 -11.22 2.86
CA HIS A 17 -26.13 -10.21 3.13
C HIS A 17 -26.17 -9.12 2.06
N GLU A 18 -25.04 -8.65 1.59
CA GLU A 18 -24.92 -7.62 0.57
C GLU A 18 -25.60 -8.01 -0.74
N ASP A 19 -25.37 -9.23 -1.20
CA ASP A 19 -26.01 -9.72 -2.43
C ASP A 19 -27.55 -9.67 -2.30
N LYS A 20 -28.09 -10.12 -1.16
CA LYS A 20 -29.53 -10.04 -0.90
C LYS A 20 -30.04 -8.61 -0.80
N TRP A 21 -29.29 -7.74 -0.11
CA TRP A 21 -29.72 -6.35 0.07
C TRP A 21 -29.68 -5.59 -1.26
N LEU A 22 -28.69 -5.82 -2.08
CA LEU A 22 -28.59 -5.17 -3.39
C LEU A 22 -29.63 -5.69 -4.39
N GLN A 23 -29.93 -6.99 -4.37
CA GLN A 23 -30.98 -7.58 -5.22
C GLN A 23 -32.38 -7.05 -4.85
N ASN A 24 -32.67 -6.92 -3.56
CA ASN A 24 -33.96 -6.46 -3.05
C ASN A 24 -34.04 -4.93 -2.91
N CYS A 25 -33.01 -4.20 -3.34
CA CYS A 25 -32.98 -2.74 -3.27
C CYS A 25 -33.86 -2.14 -4.37
N PRO A 26 -34.81 -1.24 -4.02
CA PRO A 26 -35.61 -0.52 -5.01
C PRO A 26 -34.75 0.23 -6.02
N LEU A 27 -35.07 0.08 -7.30
CA LEU A 27 -34.29 0.68 -8.40
C LEU A 27 -34.16 2.21 -8.31
N GLN A 28 -35.14 2.88 -7.69
CA GLN A 28 -35.20 4.35 -7.57
C GLN A 28 -33.98 4.94 -6.82
N PHE A 29 -33.42 4.22 -5.82
CA PHE A 29 -32.28 4.68 -5.04
C PHE A 29 -31.15 3.65 -4.96
N ARG A 30 -31.14 2.68 -5.87
CA ARG A 30 -30.05 1.72 -6.02
C ARG A 30 -28.77 2.43 -6.46
N PRO A 31 -27.62 2.15 -5.84
CA PRO A 31 -26.35 2.73 -6.28
C PRO A 31 -25.97 2.26 -7.68
N ARG A 32 -25.44 3.18 -8.49
CA ARG A 32 -24.89 2.86 -9.82
C ARG A 32 -23.59 2.05 -9.72
N TYR A 33 -22.83 2.27 -8.66
CA TYR A 33 -21.58 1.57 -8.39
C TYR A 33 -21.52 1.22 -6.91
N TYR A 34 -21.10 -0.01 -6.60
CA TYR A 34 -20.94 -0.53 -5.24
C TYR A 34 -19.66 -1.36 -5.19
N ARG A 35 -18.74 -1.00 -4.29
CA ARG A 35 -17.54 -1.79 -3.98
C ARG A 35 -17.24 -1.70 -2.50
N ARG A 36 -16.98 -2.85 -1.91
CA ARG A 36 -16.57 -2.95 -0.50
C ARG A 36 -15.12 -3.42 -0.39
N TYR A 37 -14.42 -2.81 0.54
CA TYR A 37 -13.11 -3.23 1.00
C TYR A 37 -13.17 -3.40 2.52
N VAL A 38 -13.24 -4.65 3.00
CA VAL A 38 -13.42 -5.04 4.40
C VAL A 38 -14.69 -4.40 4.99
N ASP A 39 -14.57 -3.31 5.73
CA ASP A 39 -15.63 -2.51 6.38
C ASP A 39 -15.96 -1.20 5.64
N ASP A 40 -15.08 -0.73 4.76
CA ASP A 40 -15.28 0.48 3.97
C ASP A 40 -16.01 0.18 2.66
N ILE A 41 -17.04 0.98 2.33
CA ILE A 41 -17.83 0.82 1.12
C ILE A 41 -17.77 2.10 0.29
N PHE A 42 -17.42 1.96 -0.99
CA PHE A 42 -17.47 3.06 -1.97
C PHE A 42 -18.71 2.93 -2.84
N LEU A 43 -19.49 4.01 -2.92
CA LEU A 43 -20.76 4.07 -3.62
C LEU A 43 -20.83 5.26 -4.58
N MET A 44 -21.54 5.09 -5.70
CA MET A 44 -21.87 6.18 -6.60
C MET A 44 -23.38 6.19 -6.85
N PHE A 45 -23.98 7.38 -6.76
CA PHE A 45 -25.40 7.62 -6.99
C PHE A 45 -25.62 8.70 -8.05
N ASN A 46 -26.81 8.69 -8.64
CA ASN A 46 -27.23 9.73 -9.58
C ASN A 46 -27.71 11.00 -8.87
N SER A 47 -28.15 10.91 -7.61
CA SER A 47 -28.69 12.02 -6.82
C SER A 47 -28.28 11.89 -5.35
N LYS A 48 -28.08 13.03 -4.68
CA LYS A 48 -27.80 13.10 -3.24
C LYS A 48 -28.95 12.54 -2.38
N ASP A 49 -30.19 12.72 -2.80
CA ASP A 49 -31.34 12.19 -2.05
C ASP A 49 -31.35 10.67 -1.97
N ASN A 50 -30.82 10.02 -3.00
CA ASN A 50 -30.72 8.56 -3.05
C ASN A 50 -29.72 8.02 -2.04
N VAL A 51 -28.69 8.78 -1.67
CA VAL A 51 -27.72 8.40 -0.63
C VAL A 51 -28.42 8.19 0.71
N LYS A 52 -29.24 9.17 1.14
CA LYS A 52 -29.96 9.11 2.42
C LYS A 52 -30.98 7.96 2.43
N LYS A 53 -31.73 7.77 1.34
CA LYS A 53 -32.71 6.68 1.21
C LYS A 53 -32.01 5.32 1.26
N PHE A 54 -30.89 5.17 0.57
CA PHE A 54 -30.12 3.93 0.58
C PHE A 54 -29.50 3.64 1.96
N LEU A 55 -28.98 4.66 2.65
CA LEU A 55 -28.45 4.52 4.01
C LEU A 55 -29.55 4.04 4.98
N GLN A 56 -30.73 4.64 4.93
CA GLN A 56 -31.88 4.22 5.74
C GLN A 56 -32.28 2.77 5.41
N TYR A 57 -32.30 2.44 4.12
CA TYR A 57 -32.59 1.09 3.66
C TYR A 57 -31.57 0.09 4.22
N LEU A 58 -30.27 0.31 4.10
CA LEU A 58 -29.25 -0.59 4.63
C LEU A 58 -29.36 -0.76 6.16
N ASN A 59 -29.56 0.35 6.88
CA ASN A 59 -29.68 0.34 8.34
C ASN A 59 -30.95 -0.36 8.85
N SER A 60 -31.93 -0.60 7.98
CA SER A 60 -33.14 -1.37 8.29
C SER A 60 -32.98 -2.88 8.04
N ARG A 61 -31.89 -3.34 7.40
CA ARG A 61 -31.74 -4.73 6.97
C ARG A 61 -31.21 -5.67 8.02
N HIS A 62 -30.43 -5.17 8.97
CA HIS A 62 -29.88 -6.01 10.03
C HIS A 62 -29.82 -5.25 11.38
N PRO A 63 -30.27 -5.84 12.49
CA PRO A 63 -30.36 -5.12 13.77
C PRO A 63 -28.99 -4.72 14.33
N ASN A 64 -27.98 -5.56 14.12
CA ASN A 64 -26.65 -5.41 14.72
C ASN A 64 -25.63 -4.73 13.78
N ILE A 65 -26.00 -4.39 12.55
CA ILE A 65 -25.12 -3.69 11.62
C ILE A 65 -25.64 -2.29 11.39
N LYS A 66 -24.77 -1.30 11.60
CA LYS A 66 -25.08 0.11 11.38
C LYS A 66 -24.04 0.70 10.43
N PHE A 67 -24.52 1.35 9.39
CA PHE A 67 -23.71 2.05 8.42
C PHE A 67 -23.74 3.54 8.71
N THR A 68 -22.60 4.19 8.56
CA THR A 68 -22.43 5.64 8.52
C THR A 68 -22.09 6.04 7.09
N CYS A 69 -22.24 7.30 6.75
CA CYS A 69 -22.00 7.80 5.40
C CYS A 69 -21.15 9.07 5.46
N GLU A 70 -20.12 9.11 4.64
CA GLU A 70 -19.39 10.33 4.29
C GLU A 70 -19.77 10.73 2.87
N GLU A 71 -20.20 11.96 2.67
CA GLU A 71 -20.58 12.49 1.37
C GLU A 71 -19.44 13.28 0.75
N GLU A 72 -19.41 13.30 -0.59
CA GLU A 72 -18.51 14.16 -1.36
C GLU A 72 -18.68 15.63 -0.96
N LYS A 73 -17.56 16.30 -0.63
CA LYS A 73 -17.47 17.73 -0.32
C LYS A 73 -16.51 18.39 -1.29
N ASP A 74 -16.91 19.54 -1.85
CA ASP A 74 -16.09 20.33 -2.77
C ASP A 74 -15.51 19.50 -3.93
N ASN A 75 -16.33 18.60 -4.50
CA ASN A 75 -15.95 17.66 -5.55
C ASN A 75 -14.82 16.68 -5.13
N ASN A 76 -14.63 16.46 -3.85
CA ASN A 76 -13.61 15.56 -3.33
C ASN A 76 -14.21 14.58 -2.31
N ILE A 77 -13.76 13.35 -2.36
CA ILE A 77 -14.05 12.32 -1.36
C ILE A 77 -12.80 11.45 -1.14
N SER A 78 -12.55 11.11 0.11
CA SER A 78 -11.50 10.16 0.45
C SER A 78 -12.05 8.74 0.57
N PHE A 79 -11.35 7.78 0.00
CA PHE A 79 -11.65 6.37 0.19
C PHE A 79 -10.35 5.60 0.41
N LEU A 80 -10.22 4.95 1.54
CA LEU A 80 -8.98 4.32 2.00
C LEU A 80 -7.84 5.34 2.05
N ASP A 81 -6.84 5.15 1.22
CA ASP A 81 -5.65 6.01 1.13
C ASP A 81 -5.67 6.91 -0.11
N ILE A 82 -6.82 7.00 -0.80
CA ILE A 82 -6.98 7.71 -2.06
C ILE A 82 -7.92 8.88 -1.86
N SER A 83 -7.52 10.05 -2.36
CA SER A 83 -8.39 11.20 -2.56
C SER A 83 -8.90 11.18 -3.99
N ILE A 84 -10.21 11.14 -4.16
CA ILE A 84 -10.89 11.11 -5.46
C ILE A 84 -11.49 12.49 -5.68
N THR A 85 -11.01 13.18 -6.71
CA THR A 85 -11.48 14.52 -7.06
C THR A 85 -12.19 14.48 -8.41
N ARG A 86 -13.35 15.13 -8.49
CA ARG A 86 -14.10 15.27 -9.73
C ARG A 86 -13.82 16.61 -10.38
N LEU A 87 -13.17 16.59 -11.54
CA LEU A 87 -12.86 17.76 -12.35
C LEU A 87 -13.40 17.58 -13.76
N ASN A 88 -14.24 18.51 -14.24
CA ASN A 88 -14.75 18.54 -15.63
C ASN A 88 -15.26 17.17 -16.14
N ASN A 89 -16.10 16.51 -15.37
CA ASN A 89 -16.60 15.15 -15.63
C ASN A 89 -15.56 14.04 -15.68
N LYS A 90 -14.33 14.30 -15.24
CA LYS A 90 -13.28 13.28 -15.05
C LYS A 90 -13.02 13.08 -13.56
N LEU A 91 -12.71 11.85 -13.20
CA LEU A 91 -12.24 11.51 -11.87
C LEU A 91 -10.71 11.49 -11.89
N THR A 92 -10.10 12.25 -10.99
CA THR A 92 -8.66 12.23 -10.76
C THR A 92 -8.38 11.68 -9.38
N THR A 93 -7.27 11.00 -9.22
CA THR A 93 -6.88 10.39 -7.96
C THR A 93 -5.52 10.92 -7.50
N SER A 94 -5.41 11.11 -6.20
CA SER A 94 -4.17 11.47 -5.50
C SER A 94 -4.10 10.77 -4.15
N LEU A 95 -2.96 10.83 -3.47
CA LEU A 95 -2.85 10.23 -2.15
C LEU A 95 -3.60 11.04 -1.10
N TYR A 96 -4.42 10.34 -0.33
CA TYR A 96 -5.06 10.90 0.87
C TYR A 96 -4.21 10.63 2.11
N ARG A 97 -4.08 11.64 2.95
CA ARG A 97 -3.47 11.52 4.28
C ARG A 97 -4.41 12.07 5.33
N LYS A 98 -4.59 11.31 6.38
CA LYS A 98 -5.37 11.77 7.53
C LYS A 98 -4.70 13.00 8.14
N LYS A 99 -5.47 13.88 8.76
CA LYS A 99 -4.96 15.08 9.45
C LYS A 99 -3.95 14.74 10.57
N THR A 100 -4.02 13.53 11.10
CA THR A 100 -3.10 13.00 12.13
C THR A 100 -1.78 12.47 11.56
N PHE A 101 -1.58 12.55 10.24
CA PHE A 101 -0.35 12.08 9.61
C PHE A 101 0.85 12.93 10.07
N SER A 102 1.81 12.32 10.73
CA SER A 102 2.98 12.98 11.32
C SER A 102 4.19 13.07 10.39
N GLY A 103 4.21 12.32 9.29
CA GLY A 103 5.39 12.21 8.44
C GLY A 103 6.58 11.46 9.03
N VAL A 104 6.40 10.87 10.22
CA VAL A 104 7.45 10.11 10.89
C VAL A 104 7.57 8.72 10.25
N TYR A 105 8.72 8.45 9.66
CA TYR A 105 9.13 7.17 9.12
C TYR A 105 10.44 6.72 9.78
N MET A 106 11.10 5.75 9.16
CA MET A 106 12.43 5.31 9.56
C MET A 106 13.43 6.46 9.47
N ASN A 107 14.18 6.71 10.55
CA ASN A 107 15.28 7.69 10.51
C ASN A 107 16.47 7.13 9.72
N TYR A 108 17.11 7.98 8.92
CA TYR A 108 18.27 7.58 8.12
C TYR A 108 19.46 7.10 8.97
N ASN A 109 19.64 7.68 10.16
CA ASN A 109 20.72 7.33 11.07
C ASN A 109 20.44 6.06 11.90
N SER A 110 19.25 5.44 11.73
CA SER A 110 18.93 4.18 12.40
C SER A 110 19.90 3.07 12.01
N PHE A 111 20.13 2.13 12.93
CA PHE A 111 21.03 0.99 12.76
C PHE A 111 20.41 -0.10 11.84
N LEU A 112 19.78 0.31 10.73
CA LEU A 112 19.21 -0.60 9.77
C LEU A 112 20.05 -0.67 8.48
N PRO A 113 20.09 -1.83 7.82
CA PRO A 113 20.76 -1.95 6.54
C PRO A 113 20.21 -0.95 5.52
N VAL A 114 21.09 -0.42 4.68
CA VAL A 114 20.74 0.54 3.60
C VAL A 114 19.65 -0.02 2.67
N LYS A 115 19.57 -1.35 2.53
CA LYS A 115 18.53 -2.01 1.73
C LYS A 115 17.11 -1.61 2.19
N TYR A 116 16.86 -1.55 3.50
CA TYR A 116 15.55 -1.17 4.05
C TYR A 116 15.26 0.31 3.86
N LYS A 117 16.28 1.16 3.97
CA LYS A 117 16.18 2.60 3.71
C LYS A 117 15.80 2.89 2.26
N LYS A 118 16.43 2.17 1.29
CA LYS A 118 16.04 2.20 -0.12
C LYS A 118 14.65 1.63 -0.36
N GLY A 119 14.32 0.53 0.33
CA GLY A 119 13.00 -0.11 0.25
C GLY A 119 11.87 0.82 0.67
N LEU A 120 12.05 1.59 1.75
CA LEU A 120 11.06 2.60 2.18
C LEU A 120 10.78 3.63 1.06
N ILE A 121 11.85 4.23 0.51
CA ILE A 121 11.71 5.22 -0.57
C ILE A 121 11.00 4.59 -1.78
N HIS A 122 11.45 3.40 -2.20
CA HIS A 122 10.87 2.69 -3.34
C HIS A 122 9.37 2.37 -3.13
N THR A 123 8.99 1.91 -1.93
CA THR A 123 7.59 1.56 -1.62
C THR A 123 6.69 2.79 -1.69
N LEU A 124 7.13 3.92 -1.14
CA LEU A 124 6.34 5.16 -1.16
C LEU A 124 6.24 5.74 -2.58
N LEU A 125 7.33 5.71 -3.37
CA LEU A 125 7.30 6.11 -4.78
C LEU A 125 6.37 5.20 -5.61
N PHE A 126 6.45 3.89 -5.42
CA PHE A 126 5.61 2.94 -6.11
C PHE A 126 4.12 3.16 -5.79
N ARG A 127 3.82 3.44 -4.53
CA ARG A 127 2.47 3.81 -4.11
C ARG A 127 2.00 5.11 -4.76
N ALA A 128 2.84 6.15 -4.78
CA ALA A 128 2.54 7.42 -5.44
C ALA A 128 2.26 7.23 -6.93
N TYR A 129 3.11 6.48 -7.62
CA TYR A 129 2.97 6.19 -9.04
C TYR A 129 1.66 5.47 -9.39
N ASN A 130 1.24 4.51 -8.55
CA ASN A 130 0.01 3.75 -8.81
C ASN A 130 -1.28 4.50 -8.44
N ILE A 131 -1.21 5.49 -7.56
CA ILE A 131 -2.39 6.22 -7.07
C ILE A 131 -2.61 7.53 -7.82
N CYS A 132 -1.55 8.28 -8.12
CA CYS A 132 -1.67 9.55 -8.82
C CYS A 132 -2.12 9.35 -10.27
N ALA A 133 -3.21 10.01 -10.66
CA ALA A 133 -3.80 9.85 -11.98
C ALA A 133 -3.02 10.56 -13.09
N ASP A 134 -2.26 11.60 -12.76
CA ASP A 134 -1.50 12.41 -13.71
C ASP A 134 -0.09 12.76 -13.21
N TYR A 135 0.75 13.23 -14.13
CA TYR A 135 2.14 13.57 -13.81
C TYR A 135 2.27 14.77 -12.89
N GLN A 136 1.32 15.70 -12.91
CA GLN A 136 1.37 16.88 -12.05
C GLN A 136 1.15 16.50 -10.59
N THR A 137 0.13 15.70 -10.31
CA THR A 137 -0.14 15.19 -8.97
C THR A 137 0.98 14.27 -8.49
N LEU A 138 1.53 13.44 -9.37
CA LEU A 138 2.70 12.60 -9.06
C LEU A 138 3.93 13.43 -8.69
N HIS A 139 4.21 14.49 -9.45
CA HIS A 139 5.35 15.38 -9.18
C HIS A 139 5.19 16.08 -7.82
N GLN A 140 4.01 16.64 -7.56
CA GLN A 140 3.70 17.24 -6.25
C GLN A 140 3.88 16.25 -5.09
N GLU A 141 3.46 15.02 -5.29
CA GLU A 141 3.62 13.95 -4.30
C GLU A 141 5.09 13.59 -4.07
N ILE A 142 5.90 13.51 -5.14
CA ILE A 142 7.35 13.24 -5.02
C ILE A 142 8.04 14.36 -4.24
N GLU A 143 7.74 15.63 -4.52
CA GLU A 143 8.32 16.76 -3.80
C GLU A 143 7.89 16.76 -2.32
N PHE A 144 6.63 16.44 -2.03
CA PHE A 144 6.17 16.25 -0.67
C PHE A 144 6.91 15.12 0.04
N LEU A 145 7.09 13.96 -0.61
CA LEU A 145 7.85 12.84 -0.05
C LEU A 145 9.32 13.19 0.18
N LYS A 146 9.95 14.00 -0.68
CA LYS A 146 11.31 14.50 -0.45
C LYS A 146 11.40 15.28 0.87
N SER A 147 10.45 16.20 1.11
CA SER A 147 10.42 16.96 2.37
C SER A 147 10.27 16.06 3.59
N ILE A 148 9.43 15.03 3.50
CA ILE A 148 9.23 14.03 4.56
C ILE A 148 10.54 13.26 4.83
N TRP A 149 11.21 12.77 3.79
CA TRP A 149 12.47 12.02 3.97
C TRP A 149 13.58 12.90 4.54
N GLN A 150 13.68 14.16 4.13
CA GLN A 150 14.62 15.12 4.73
C GLN A 150 14.33 15.33 6.21
N GLY A 151 13.05 15.47 6.60
CA GLY A 151 12.62 15.53 8.00
C GLY A 151 12.99 14.28 8.80
N ASN A 152 13.15 13.11 8.14
CA ASN A 152 13.64 11.86 8.74
C ASN A 152 15.17 11.66 8.53
N SER A 153 15.91 12.76 8.35
CA SER A 153 17.38 12.80 8.23
C SER A 153 17.97 12.11 7.00
N PHE A 154 17.17 11.83 5.96
CA PHE A 154 17.72 11.31 4.70
C PHE A 154 18.46 12.40 3.94
N LEU A 155 19.64 12.05 3.41
CA LEU A 155 20.44 12.95 2.60
C LEU A 155 19.79 13.14 1.22
N LEU A 156 19.74 14.37 0.74
CA LEU A 156 19.12 14.71 -0.56
C LEU A 156 19.71 13.89 -1.72
N PHE A 157 21.03 13.81 -1.80
CA PHE A 157 21.73 12.97 -2.78
C PHE A 157 21.26 11.51 -2.77
N PHE A 158 21.03 10.93 -1.58
CA PHE A 158 20.55 9.56 -1.45
C PHE A 158 19.12 9.43 -1.96
N ILE A 159 18.26 10.39 -1.62
CA ILE A 159 16.87 10.47 -2.07
C ILE A 159 16.83 10.54 -3.60
N ASP A 160 17.53 11.49 -4.21
CA ASP A 160 17.54 11.70 -5.66
C ASP A 160 18.10 10.50 -6.42
N SER A 161 19.13 9.85 -5.88
CA SER A 161 19.65 8.59 -6.44
C SER A 161 18.60 7.46 -6.43
N CYS A 162 17.77 7.38 -5.39
CA CYS A 162 16.70 6.39 -5.32
C CYS A 162 15.54 6.72 -6.27
N ILE A 163 15.14 7.98 -6.36
CA ILE A 163 14.12 8.45 -7.30
C ILE A 163 14.54 8.18 -8.74
N LYS A 164 15.75 8.57 -9.11
CA LYS A 164 16.28 8.31 -10.45
C LYS A 164 16.23 6.85 -10.81
N LYS A 165 16.71 5.96 -9.93
CA LYS A 165 16.67 4.50 -10.15
C LYS A 165 15.27 3.94 -10.25
N PHE A 166 14.32 4.52 -9.52
CA PHE A 166 12.91 4.14 -9.60
C PHE A 166 12.33 4.52 -10.97
N LEU A 167 12.55 5.75 -11.42
CA LEU A 167 12.08 6.25 -12.71
C LEU A 167 12.74 5.50 -13.88
N ASP A 168 14.05 5.29 -13.83
CA ASP A 168 14.79 4.54 -14.85
C ASP A 168 14.19 3.12 -15.00
N LYS A 169 13.83 2.47 -13.91
CA LYS A 169 13.20 1.14 -13.94
C LYS A 169 11.80 1.14 -14.55
N LEU A 170 11.04 2.23 -14.42
CA LEU A 170 9.71 2.35 -15.00
C LEU A 170 9.74 2.61 -16.49
N PHE A 171 10.66 3.46 -16.95
CA PHE A 171 10.66 3.96 -18.32
C PHE A 171 11.67 3.22 -19.23
N ILE A 172 12.68 2.57 -18.66
CA ILE A 172 13.61 1.74 -19.44
C ILE A 172 13.11 0.30 -19.36
N PRO A 173 12.60 -0.27 -20.47
CA PRO A 173 12.18 -1.66 -20.47
C PRO A 173 13.38 -2.55 -20.12
N SER A 174 13.29 -3.21 -18.97
CA SER A 174 14.27 -4.24 -18.62
C SER A 174 14.24 -5.30 -19.70
N ARG A 175 15.40 -5.53 -20.35
CA ARG A 175 15.55 -6.70 -21.22
C ARG A 175 15.05 -7.93 -20.44
N PRO A 176 14.17 -8.77 -20.99
CA PRO A 176 13.73 -9.95 -20.28
C PRO A 176 14.98 -10.74 -19.87
N SER A 177 15.20 -10.88 -18.59
CA SER A 177 16.24 -11.78 -18.09
C SER A 177 15.74 -13.20 -18.33
N ASN A 178 16.17 -13.81 -19.43
CA ASN A 178 15.93 -15.22 -19.75
C ASN A 178 16.71 -16.16 -18.81
N ASN A 179 16.73 -15.87 -17.53
CA ASN A 179 17.30 -16.75 -16.52
C ASN A 179 16.20 -17.17 -15.53
N ILE A 180 15.27 -18.00 -15.98
CA ILE A 180 14.62 -18.96 -15.10
C ILE A 180 15.70 -19.99 -14.79
N SER A 181 16.57 -19.67 -13.83
CA SER A 181 17.45 -20.68 -13.29
C SER A 181 16.58 -21.56 -12.38
N ASP A 182 16.49 -22.83 -12.74
CA ASP A 182 15.85 -23.92 -11.97
C ASP A 182 16.61 -24.22 -10.65
N LYS A 183 17.21 -23.17 -10.07
CA LYS A 183 17.96 -23.25 -8.82
C LYS A 183 17.01 -23.14 -7.65
N ARG A 184 17.02 -24.13 -6.80
CA ARG A 184 16.31 -24.05 -5.51
C ARG A 184 16.85 -22.86 -4.71
N GLU A 185 15.95 -21.98 -4.24
CA GLU A 185 16.33 -20.85 -3.38
C GLU A 185 16.16 -21.26 -1.91
N ILE A 186 17.20 -21.09 -1.13
CA ILE A 186 17.19 -21.27 0.34
C ILE A 186 17.34 -19.91 0.99
N PHE A 187 16.47 -19.62 1.94
CA PHE A 187 16.50 -18.38 2.71
C PHE A 187 17.00 -18.65 4.13
N ILE A 188 18.03 -17.93 4.55
CA ILE A 188 18.51 -17.95 5.94
C ILE A 188 18.25 -16.57 6.56
N CYS A 189 17.60 -16.55 7.72
CA CYS A 189 17.36 -15.34 8.49
C CYS A 189 18.42 -15.20 9.57
N LEU A 190 19.17 -14.08 9.53
CA LEU A 190 20.21 -13.75 10.53
C LEU A 190 19.88 -12.42 11.21
N GLU A 191 20.37 -12.23 12.43
CA GLU A 191 20.31 -10.92 13.09
C GLU A 191 21.27 -9.93 12.43
N TYR A 192 20.85 -8.68 12.33
CA TYR A 192 21.70 -7.63 11.79
C TYR A 192 22.59 -7.03 12.89
N LEU A 193 23.89 -7.22 12.75
CA LEU A 193 24.94 -6.74 13.66
C LEU A 193 25.90 -5.76 12.94
N GLY A 194 25.36 -4.95 12.03
CA GLY A 194 26.15 -3.96 11.27
C GLY A 194 27.02 -4.58 10.17
N LYS A 195 28.22 -4.02 9.98
CA LYS A 195 29.14 -4.42 8.90
C LYS A 195 29.55 -5.89 8.97
N ILE A 196 29.63 -6.45 10.17
CA ILE A 196 30.01 -7.86 10.42
C ILE A 196 28.98 -8.79 9.75
N SER A 197 27.69 -8.52 9.89
CA SER A 197 26.64 -9.33 9.27
C SER A 197 26.75 -9.34 7.74
N LEU A 198 27.15 -8.23 7.13
CA LEU A 198 27.35 -8.15 5.69
C LEU A 198 28.57 -8.95 5.22
N GLN A 199 29.65 -9.00 6.02
CA GLN A 199 30.80 -9.84 5.75
C GLN A 199 30.45 -11.32 5.89
N SER A 200 29.76 -11.69 6.97
CA SER A 200 29.27 -13.06 7.19
C SER A 200 28.34 -13.54 6.09
N LYS A 201 27.44 -12.66 5.60
CA LYS A 201 26.60 -12.95 4.42
C LYS A 201 27.44 -13.30 3.21
N LYS A 202 28.47 -12.50 2.88
CA LYS A 202 29.34 -12.75 1.73
C LYS A 202 30.03 -14.11 1.85
N GLN A 203 30.60 -14.39 3.00
CA GLN A 203 31.30 -15.67 3.28
C GLN A 203 30.35 -16.86 3.18
N LEU A 204 29.16 -16.78 3.79
CA LEU A 204 28.15 -17.85 3.70
C LEU A 204 27.72 -18.11 2.27
N VAL A 205 27.44 -17.08 1.48
CA VAL A 205 27.04 -17.22 0.07
C VAL A 205 28.16 -17.83 -0.75
N GLU A 206 29.41 -17.48 -0.48
CA GLU A 206 30.59 -18.02 -1.18
C GLU A 206 30.83 -19.50 -0.83
N ILE A 207 30.80 -19.88 0.44
CA ILE A 207 30.84 -21.27 0.89
C ILE A 207 29.74 -22.10 0.26
N PHE A 208 28.51 -21.56 0.23
CA PHE A 208 27.36 -22.26 -0.33
C PHE A 208 27.50 -22.48 -1.84
N ARG A 209 28.04 -21.51 -2.58
CA ARG A 209 28.31 -21.62 -4.01
C ARG A 209 29.36 -22.70 -4.34
N THR A 210 30.36 -22.86 -3.46
CA THR A 210 31.38 -23.91 -3.63
C THR A 210 30.85 -25.29 -3.31
N CYS A 211 29.97 -25.42 -2.32
CA CYS A 211 29.42 -26.69 -1.89
C CYS A 211 28.23 -27.19 -2.70
N GLN A 212 27.37 -26.28 -3.19
CA GLN A 212 26.12 -26.65 -3.91
C GLN A 212 25.87 -25.76 -5.12
N LYS A 213 26.21 -26.24 -6.32
CA LYS A 213 26.08 -25.50 -7.58
C LYS A 213 24.64 -25.19 -8.00
N ASN A 214 23.66 -26.00 -7.56
CA ASN A 214 22.25 -25.92 -8.00
C ASN A 214 21.32 -25.23 -7.00
N VAL A 215 21.88 -24.62 -5.93
CA VAL A 215 21.11 -23.97 -4.89
C VAL A 215 21.58 -22.52 -4.78
N LYS A 216 20.63 -21.59 -4.73
CA LYS A 216 20.91 -20.17 -4.46
C LYS A 216 20.57 -19.88 -3.00
N LEU A 217 21.57 -19.44 -2.24
CA LEU A 217 21.38 -19.00 -0.88
C LEU A 217 21.08 -17.49 -0.85
N ASP A 218 19.96 -17.10 -0.27
CA ASP A 218 19.65 -15.70 0.06
C ASP A 218 19.61 -15.54 1.59
N VAL A 219 20.42 -14.62 2.10
CA VAL A 219 20.49 -14.31 3.53
C VAL A 219 19.70 -13.04 3.78
N VAL A 220 18.65 -13.16 4.59
CA VAL A 220 17.78 -12.07 5.03
C VAL A 220 18.18 -11.66 6.43
N PHE A 221 18.21 -10.36 6.72
CA PHE A 221 18.50 -9.85 8.05
C PHE A 221 17.20 -9.46 8.76
N ARG A 222 17.09 -9.86 10.03
CA ARG A 222 16.02 -9.45 10.94
C ARG A 222 16.59 -8.42 11.92
N ASP A 223 15.81 -7.41 12.22
CA ASP A 223 16.15 -6.42 13.24
C ASP A 223 16.11 -7.07 14.63
N ARG A 224 17.04 -6.66 15.48
CA ARG A 224 17.04 -7.07 16.88
C ARG A 224 15.85 -6.35 17.53
N LYS A 225 14.81 -7.07 17.91
CA LYS A 225 13.77 -6.49 18.76
C LYS A 225 14.46 -5.94 20.01
N SER A 226 14.39 -4.64 20.21
CA SER A 226 14.71 -4.06 21.50
C SER A 226 13.79 -4.72 22.51
N VAL A 227 14.35 -5.56 23.36
CA VAL A 227 13.69 -6.05 24.56
C VAL A 227 13.68 -4.83 25.49
N VAL A 228 12.52 -4.18 25.60
CA VAL A 228 12.22 -3.21 26.64
C VAL A 228 11.64 -3.99 27.81
#